data_9c000cfd49b0b02cc86c1998fdfe582a
#
_entry.id   9c000cfd49b0b02cc86c1998fdfe582a
#
_cell.length_a   1.000
_cell.length_b   1.000
_cell.length_c   1.000
_cell.angle_alpha   90.00
_cell.angle_beta   90.00
_cell.angle_gamma   90.00
#
_symmetry.space_group_name_H-M   'P 1'
#
loop_
_entity.id
_entity.type
_entity.pdbx_description
1 polymer ?
#
loop_
_entity_poly.entity_id
_entity_poly.type
_entity_poly.pdbx_seq_one_letter_code
_entity_poly.pdbx_strand_id
1 'polypeptide(L)'
;MSKSTTIIAFDQHAATTVAAVLLPGQRTPALHTLTSDSPTILRFVERLRRERVVRCCYEAGPCGFELQRALAARQIPCDVIAPSLIPRRPGDRVKTDRRDAGQLAVLYRAEALTAIHIPTDQEEAARDLLRCREDIRADLLRARHRLSHFLLRHGRRFTETTRAWTKRHAAWLQAQRWPRPALEQTHRAYVRAVDEAVGRLQAVDLELRDLLTVEPLPARVERLRCFRGIDDLTALTIAAELGDARRFPTAPSVMAFAGLIPSEHSSGAKHARGPITKTGNAHLRRVLVEAAWQYRHHAFLGPSLQQRQRGAPPPAIDIAWRAQRRLHRRYRCLAARGKPKQHIVTAVARELTGFLWAALTQ
;
A
#
# COMPACT_ATOMS: atom_id res chain seq x y z
N MET A 1 -23.04 16.10 12.25
CA MET A 1 -22.98 15.60 13.68
C MET A 1 -23.97 16.35 14.53
N SER A 2 -24.58 15.70 15.53
CA SER A 2 -25.45 16.39 16.50
C SER A 2 -24.66 17.47 17.25
N LYS A 3 -25.28 18.66 17.45
CA LYS A 3 -24.69 19.78 18.22
C LYS A 3 -24.37 19.42 19.69
N SER A 4 -24.89 18.29 20.18
CA SER A 4 -24.70 17.79 21.54
C SER A 4 -23.52 16.84 21.74
N THR A 5 -22.78 16.48 20.67
CA THR A 5 -21.69 15.49 20.75
C THR A 5 -20.36 16.16 21.12
N THR A 6 -19.68 15.59 22.11
CA THR A 6 -18.30 15.95 22.46
C THR A 6 -17.33 15.22 21.52
N ILE A 7 -16.43 15.97 20.90
CA ILE A 7 -15.39 15.43 20.03
C ILE A 7 -14.09 15.30 20.82
N ILE A 8 -13.42 14.15 20.67
CA ILE A 8 -12.10 13.89 21.23
C ILE A 8 -11.18 13.51 20.07
N ALA A 9 -10.25 14.39 19.72
CA ALA A 9 -9.25 14.09 18.71
C ALA A 9 -7.90 13.78 19.39
N PHE A 10 -7.24 12.72 18.92
CA PHE A 10 -5.95 12.31 19.44
C PHE A 10 -4.85 12.57 18.41
N ASP A 11 -3.75 13.14 18.87
CA ASP A 11 -2.46 13.10 18.19
C ASP A 11 -1.59 12.10 18.95
N GLN A 12 -1.46 10.89 18.39
CA GLN A 12 -0.88 9.74 19.08
C GLN A 12 0.58 9.53 18.67
N HIS A 13 1.47 9.56 19.64
CA HIS A 13 2.88 9.20 19.51
C HIS A 13 3.22 7.97 20.40
N ALA A 14 4.42 7.43 20.26
CA ALA A 14 4.82 6.21 20.95
C ALA A 14 4.72 6.29 22.48
N ALA A 15 5.10 7.42 23.08
CA ALA A 15 5.12 7.58 24.54
C ALA A 15 3.97 8.46 25.06
N THR A 16 3.57 9.47 24.30
CA THR A 16 2.57 10.47 24.72
C THR A 16 1.51 10.68 23.66
N THR A 17 0.29 10.92 24.10
CA THR A 17 -0.86 11.26 23.25
C THR A 17 -1.44 12.60 23.70
N VAL A 18 -1.63 13.53 22.78
CA VAL A 18 -2.38 14.75 23.04
C VAL A 18 -3.83 14.53 22.70
N ALA A 19 -4.72 14.66 23.69
CA ALA A 19 -6.17 14.60 23.51
C ALA A 19 -6.75 16.02 23.48
N ALA A 20 -7.37 16.37 22.37
CA ALA A 20 -8.11 17.62 22.20
C ALA A 20 -9.60 17.38 22.39
N VAL A 21 -10.17 17.88 23.47
CA VAL A 21 -11.58 17.73 23.84
C VAL A 21 -12.35 18.98 23.44
N LEU A 22 -13.26 18.84 22.48
CA LEU A 22 -14.10 19.93 21.99
C LEU A 22 -15.55 19.70 22.42
N LEU A 23 -15.99 20.46 23.42
CA LEU A 23 -17.35 20.39 23.97
C LEU A 23 -18.39 21.00 23.02
N PRO A 24 -19.67 20.60 23.14
CA PRO A 24 -20.76 21.24 22.42
C PRO A 24 -20.78 22.75 22.67
N GLY A 25 -20.92 23.53 21.59
CA GLY A 25 -20.95 25.02 21.68
C GLY A 25 -19.60 25.71 21.80
N GLN A 26 -18.55 25.00 22.22
CA GLN A 26 -17.20 25.59 22.28
C GLN A 26 -16.53 25.69 20.92
N ARG A 27 -15.73 26.74 20.73
CA ARG A 27 -14.93 26.94 19.50
C ARG A 27 -13.50 26.41 19.62
N THR A 28 -12.97 26.42 20.85
CA THR A 28 -11.59 26.00 21.12
C THR A 28 -11.57 24.74 21.96
N PRO A 29 -10.83 23.69 21.55
CA PRO A 29 -10.71 22.45 22.31
C PRO A 29 -9.81 22.64 23.56
N ALA A 30 -10.15 21.95 24.64
CA ALA A 30 -9.27 21.78 25.79
C ALA A 30 -8.25 20.68 25.48
N LEU A 31 -6.97 20.92 25.79
CA LEU A 31 -5.87 20.02 25.50
C LEU A 31 -5.39 19.30 26.75
N HIS A 32 -5.27 17.96 26.65
CA HIS A 32 -4.78 17.07 27.69
C HIS A 32 -3.62 16.24 27.16
N THR A 33 -2.56 16.09 27.94
CA THR A 33 -1.46 15.19 27.61
C THR A 33 -1.61 13.91 28.43
N LEU A 34 -1.62 12.76 27.75
CA LEU A 34 -1.80 11.43 28.32
C LEU A 34 -0.59 10.57 27.97
N THR A 35 -0.37 9.50 28.74
CA THR A 35 0.48 8.39 28.27
C THR A 35 -0.22 7.64 27.15
N SER A 36 0.54 7.13 26.17
CA SER A 36 -0.03 6.47 24.96
C SER A 36 -0.53 5.05 25.18
N ASP A 37 -0.57 4.57 26.43
CA ASP A 37 -1.16 3.27 26.74
C ASP A 37 -2.69 3.29 26.60
N SER A 38 -3.23 2.28 25.96
CA SER A 38 -4.68 2.15 25.72
C SER A 38 -5.51 2.23 27.01
N PRO A 39 -5.12 1.60 28.15
CA PRO A 39 -5.88 1.71 29.40
C PRO A 39 -6.03 3.16 29.92
N THR A 40 -5.00 3.98 29.83
CA THR A 40 -5.06 5.38 30.27
C THR A 40 -5.98 6.21 29.37
N ILE A 41 -5.85 6.05 28.04
CA ILE A 41 -6.72 6.74 27.09
C ILE A 41 -8.18 6.30 27.27
N LEU A 42 -8.44 5.01 27.44
CA LEU A 42 -9.79 4.48 27.66
C LEU A 42 -10.41 5.07 28.92
N ARG A 43 -9.71 5.07 30.06
CA ARG A 43 -10.20 5.68 31.32
C ARG A 43 -10.55 7.15 31.13
N PHE A 44 -9.71 7.89 30.39
CA PHE A 44 -9.96 9.29 30.09
C PHE A 44 -11.25 9.48 29.28
N VAL A 45 -11.45 8.71 28.23
CA VAL A 45 -12.65 8.79 27.36
C VAL A 45 -13.90 8.35 28.10
N GLU A 46 -13.83 7.25 28.86
CA GLU A 46 -14.96 6.74 29.65
C GLU A 46 -15.45 7.73 30.72
N ARG A 47 -14.54 8.45 31.36
CA ARG A 47 -14.92 9.52 32.30
C ARG A 47 -15.77 10.59 31.60
N LEU A 48 -15.40 11.00 30.39
CA LEU A 48 -16.17 11.98 29.61
C LEU A 48 -17.49 11.40 29.10
N ARG A 49 -17.52 10.12 28.76
CA ARG A 49 -18.71 9.41 28.25
C ARG A 49 -19.81 9.28 29.30
N ARG A 50 -19.49 9.27 30.58
CA ARG A 50 -20.51 9.17 31.66
C ARG A 50 -21.55 10.28 31.61
N GLU A 51 -21.15 11.46 31.17
CA GLU A 51 -22.00 12.65 31.17
C GLU A 51 -22.42 13.10 29.75
N ARG A 52 -21.79 12.56 28.71
CA ARG A 52 -21.91 13.11 27.34
C ARG A 52 -21.81 12.03 26.28
N VAL A 53 -22.44 12.29 25.13
CA VAL A 53 -22.18 11.50 23.92
C VAL A 53 -20.80 11.91 23.39
N VAL A 54 -19.89 10.94 23.20
CA VAL A 54 -18.52 11.16 22.70
C VAL A 54 -18.31 10.51 21.36
N ARG A 55 -17.53 11.16 20.50
CA ARG A 55 -16.95 10.57 19.29
C ARG A 55 -15.47 10.91 19.24
N CYS A 56 -14.67 9.90 18.90
CA CYS A 56 -13.22 10.01 18.84
C CYS A 56 -12.71 10.02 17.40
N CYS A 57 -11.55 10.60 17.18
CA CYS A 57 -10.79 10.42 15.95
C CYS A 57 -9.30 10.58 16.22
N TYR A 58 -8.47 9.99 15.34
CA TYR A 58 -7.03 10.26 15.30
C TYR A 58 -6.49 10.10 13.87
N GLU A 59 -5.31 10.67 13.60
CA GLU A 59 -4.65 10.55 12.31
C GLU A 59 -3.98 9.18 12.18
N ALA A 60 -4.15 8.50 11.03
CA ALA A 60 -3.48 7.25 10.74
C ALA A 60 -1.96 7.45 10.73
N GLY A 61 -1.26 6.65 11.52
CA GLY A 61 0.18 6.78 11.72
C GLY A 61 0.84 5.47 12.16
N PRO A 62 2.10 5.54 12.62
CA PRO A 62 2.87 4.36 13.03
C PRO A 62 2.27 3.59 14.22
N CYS A 63 1.40 4.23 15.01
CA CYS A 63 0.71 3.60 16.15
C CYS A 63 -0.41 2.64 15.73
N GLY A 64 -0.72 2.51 14.43
CA GLY A 64 -1.66 1.53 13.89
C GLY A 64 -3.10 1.75 14.35
N PHE A 65 -3.82 0.63 14.57
CA PHE A 65 -5.26 0.61 14.84
C PHE A 65 -5.64 0.13 16.26
N GLU A 66 -4.66 -0.12 17.12
CA GLU A 66 -4.88 -0.66 18.46
C GLU A 66 -5.82 0.21 19.30
N LEU A 67 -5.61 1.53 19.30
CA LEU A 67 -6.49 2.46 20.00
C LEU A 67 -7.92 2.43 19.47
N GLN A 68 -8.10 2.38 18.15
CA GLN A 68 -9.43 2.29 17.53
C GLN A 68 -10.15 1.01 17.95
N ARG A 69 -9.45 -0.13 17.91
CA ARG A 69 -10.01 -1.43 18.32
C ARG A 69 -10.37 -1.44 19.80
N ALA A 70 -9.52 -0.90 20.66
CA ALA A 70 -9.77 -0.80 22.09
C ALA A 70 -10.99 0.08 22.41
N LEU A 71 -11.18 1.19 21.68
CA LEU A 71 -12.37 2.04 21.79
C LEU A 71 -13.62 1.34 21.24
N ALA A 72 -13.51 0.70 20.08
CA ALA A 72 -14.61 -0.03 19.45
C ALA A 72 -15.11 -1.19 20.30
N ALA A 73 -14.22 -1.94 20.96
CA ALA A 73 -14.59 -3.00 21.92
C ALA A 73 -15.43 -2.47 23.09
N ARG A 74 -15.36 -1.17 23.38
CA ARG A 74 -16.19 -0.48 24.38
C ARG A 74 -17.36 0.29 23.79
N GLN A 75 -17.68 0.05 22.52
CA GLN A 75 -18.74 0.74 21.79
C GLN A 75 -18.57 2.28 21.79
N ILE A 76 -17.32 2.75 21.75
CA ILE A 76 -16.99 4.16 21.62
C ILE A 76 -16.62 4.40 20.14
N PRO A 77 -17.42 5.20 19.42
CA PRO A 77 -17.13 5.51 18.00
C PRO A 77 -15.79 6.22 17.85
N CYS A 78 -14.90 5.67 17.03
CA CYS A 78 -13.59 6.24 16.74
C CYS A 78 -13.25 6.08 15.26
N ASP A 79 -13.04 7.20 14.58
CA ASP A 79 -12.63 7.22 13.18
C ASP A 79 -11.12 7.44 13.07
N VAL A 80 -10.46 6.68 12.22
CA VAL A 80 -9.05 6.89 11.85
C VAL A 80 -9.00 7.70 10.56
N ILE A 81 -8.29 8.82 10.58
CA ILE A 81 -8.34 9.83 9.53
C ILE A 81 -7.16 9.68 8.56
N ALA A 82 -7.44 9.84 7.25
CA ALA A 82 -6.43 9.80 6.21
C ALA A 82 -5.51 11.03 6.26
N PRO A 83 -4.19 10.90 6.54
CA PRO A 83 -3.26 12.03 6.70
C PRO A 83 -3.17 12.93 5.47
N SER A 84 -3.15 12.31 4.29
CA SER A 84 -3.02 13.02 3.01
C SER A 84 -4.25 13.81 2.60
N LEU A 85 -5.38 13.63 3.29
CA LEU A 85 -6.66 14.28 2.99
C LEU A 85 -7.08 15.30 4.07
N ILE A 86 -6.24 15.52 5.10
CA ILE A 86 -6.49 16.55 6.10
C ILE A 86 -6.25 17.92 5.47
N PRO A 87 -7.25 18.83 5.47
CA PRO A 87 -7.10 20.17 4.94
C PRO A 87 -6.02 20.96 5.73
N ARG A 88 -5.06 21.52 5.01
CA ARG A 88 -4.03 22.42 5.58
C ARG A 88 -4.29 23.84 5.14
N ARG A 89 -4.13 24.79 6.08
CA ARG A 89 -4.23 26.22 5.75
C ARG A 89 -2.97 26.65 4.99
N PRO A 90 -3.09 27.41 3.89
CA PRO A 90 -1.93 28.03 3.25
C PRO A 90 -1.18 28.91 4.26
N GLY A 91 0.15 28.75 4.36
CA GLY A 91 0.98 29.55 5.26
C GLY A 91 1.17 28.98 6.68
N ASP A 92 0.52 27.90 7.05
CA ASP A 92 0.73 27.24 8.34
C ASP A 92 2.07 26.50 8.36
N ARG A 93 3.12 27.16 8.88
CA ARG A 93 4.52 26.65 8.91
C ARG A 93 4.91 26.09 10.28
N VAL A 94 4.08 26.24 11.29
CA VAL A 94 4.38 25.78 12.65
C VAL A 94 3.56 24.54 12.96
N LYS A 95 4.23 23.37 12.95
CA LYS A 95 3.66 22.09 13.33
C LYS A 95 3.98 21.80 14.80
N THR A 96 2.95 21.54 15.62
CA THR A 96 3.08 21.04 16.99
C THR A 96 1.92 20.08 17.27
N ASP A 97 2.17 19.02 18.04
CA ASP A 97 1.17 17.99 18.39
C ASP A 97 -0.11 18.60 19.00
N ARG A 98 0.04 19.65 19.81
CA ARG A 98 -1.09 20.38 20.40
C ARG A 98 -1.97 21.09 19.36
N ARG A 99 -1.35 21.71 18.36
CA ARG A 99 -2.09 22.36 17.27
C ARG A 99 -2.74 21.35 16.36
N ASP A 100 -2.02 20.25 16.07
CA ASP A 100 -2.50 19.19 15.19
C ASP A 100 -3.72 18.51 15.80
N ALA A 101 -3.68 18.10 17.07
CA ALA A 101 -4.83 17.55 17.79
C ALA A 101 -6.02 18.53 17.85
N GLY A 102 -5.74 19.81 18.16
CA GLY A 102 -6.77 20.85 18.24
C GLY A 102 -7.45 21.09 16.89
N GLN A 103 -6.68 21.19 15.81
CA GLN A 103 -7.20 21.36 14.45
C GLN A 103 -8.00 20.13 14.00
N LEU A 104 -7.50 18.93 14.30
CA LEU A 104 -8.20 17.68 14.00
C LEU A 104 -9.59 17.64 14.64
N ALA A 105 -9.72 18.04 15.91
CA ALA A 105 -11.01 18.11 16.61
C ALA A 105 -12.01 19.06 15.94
N VAL A 106 -11.54 20.23 15.52
CA VAL A 106 -12.38 21.24 14.84
C VAL A 106 -12.83 20.74 13.47
N LEU A 107 -11.90 20.20 12.66
CA LEU A 107 -12.20 19.66 11.33
C LEU A 107 -13.11 18.44 11.41
N TYR A 108 -12.91 17.58 12.41
CA TYR A 108 -13.76 16.40 12.60
C TYR A 108 -15.18 16.79 12.94
N ARG A 109 -15.39 17.77 13.82
CA ARG A 109 -16.73 18.32 14.11
C ARG A 109 -17.39 18.92 12.88
N ALA A 110 -16.62 19.56 12.01
CA ALA A 110 -17.09 20.16 10.77
C ALA A 110 -17.37 19.13 9.64
N GLU A 111 -17.16 17.83 9.91
CA GLU A 111 -17.28 16.73 8.93
C GLU A 111 -16.36 16.91 7.69
N ALA A 112 -15.27 17.64 7.88
CA ALA A 112 -14.30 17.96 6.82
C ALA A 112 -13.17 16.94 6.69
N LEU A 113 -13.24 15.80 7.39
CA LEU A 113 -12.22 14.76 7.40
C LEU A 113 -12.69 13.48 6.74
N THR A 114 -11.77 12.77 6.10
CA THR A 114 -12.03 11.48 5.46
C THR A 114 -11.51 10.35 6.33
N ALA A 115 -12.41 9.52 6.85
CA ALA A 115 -12.05 8.32 7.59
C ALA A 115 -11.52 7.23 6.64
N ILE A 116 -10.52 6.47 7.10
CA ILE A 116 -10.03 5.29 6.40
C ILE A 116 -10.78 4.04 6.87
N HIS A 117 -10.77 3.02 6.02
CA HIS A 117 -11.24 1.70 6.39
C HIS A 117 -10.24 1.03 7.34
N ILE A 118 -10.73 0.54 8.47
CA ILE A 118 -9.94 -0.23 9.44
C ILE A 118 -9.86 -1.68 8.95
N PRO A 119 -8.66 -2.22 8.72
CA PRO A 119 -8.51 -3.62 8.34
C PRO A 119 -8.89 -4.54 9.50
N THR A 120 -9.31 -5.75 9.20
CA THR A 120 -9.36 -6.80 10.21
C THR A 120 -7.96 -7.16 10.69
N ASP A 121 -7.83 -7.81 11.84
CA ASP A 121 -6.52 -8.25 12.37
C ASP A 121 -5.79 -9.16 11.37
N GLN A 122 -6.54 -10.03 10.69
CA GLN A 122 -5.99 -10.92 9.65
C GLN A 122 -5.53 -10.15 8.40
N GLU A 123 -6.31 -9.15 7.95
CA GLU A 123 -5.91 -8.31 6.82
C GLU A 123 -4.67 -7.45 7.17
N GLU A 124 -4.57 -6.96 8.40
CA GLU A 124 -3.41 -6.21 8.87
C GLU A 124 -2.17 -7.10 8.95
N ALA A 125 -2.27 -8.28 9.58
CA ALA A 125 -1.18 -9.25 9.66
C ALA A 125 -0.68 -9.69 8.27
N ALA A 126 -1.60 -9.93 7.33
CA ALA A 126 -1.24 -10.24 5.95
C ALA A 126 -0.51 -9.08 5.25
N ARG A 127 -0.94 -7.83 5.47
CA ARG A 127 -0.24 -6.64 4.95
C ARG A 127 1.16 -6.50 5.53
N ASP A 128 1.32 -6.73 6.82
CA ASP A 128 2.61 -6.60 7.49
C ASP A 128 3.61 -7.64 6.98
N LEU A 129 3.19 -8.89 6.80
CA LEU A 129 4.06 -9.92 6.23
C LEU A 129 4.43 -9.62 4.76
N LEU A 130 3.48 -9.15 3.94
CA LEU A 130 3.74 -8.73 2.57
C LEU A 130 4.69 -7.53 2.48
N ARG A 131 4.55 -6.56 3.38
CA ARG A 131 5.43 -5.38 3.45
C ARG A 131 6.82 -5.75 3.97
N CYS A 132 6.90 -6.63 4.96
CA CYS A 132 8.18 -7.21 5.42
C CYS A 132 8.92 -7.88 4.25
N ARG A 133 8.22 -8.66 3.43
CA ARG A 133 8.81 -9.24 2.21
C ARG A 133 9.35 -8.17 1.27
N GLU A 134 8.62 -7.06 1.07
CA GLU A 134 9.09 -5.97 0.21
C GLU A 134 10.37 -5.32 0.76
N ASP A 135 10.47 -5.16 2.07
CA ASP A 135 11.66 -4.61 2.72
C ASP A 135 12.86 -5.56 2.54
N ILE A 136 12.66 -6.88 2.73
CA ILE A 136 13.68 -7.89 2.47
C ILE A 136 14.11 -7.89 0.99
N ARG A 137 13.16 -7.73 0.07
CA ARG A 137 13.46 -7.60 -1.37
C ARG A 137 14.28 -6.34 -1.67
N ALA A 138 13.98 -5.24 -1.01
CA ALA A 138 14.76 -4.00 -1.12
C ALA A 138 16.18 -4.16 -0.53
N ASP A 139 16.33 -4.89 0.58
CA ASP A 139 17.63 -5.23 1.16
C ASP A 139 18.48 -6.08 0.21
N LEU A 140 17.88 -7.10 -0.40
CA LEU A 140 18.54 -7.92 -1.42
C LEU A 140 19.03 -7.05 -2.60
N LEU A 141 18.19 -6.13 -3.08
CA LEU A 141 18.60 -5.24 -4.16
C LEU A 141 19.77 -4.35 -3.75
N ARG A 142 19.75 -3.80 -2.54
CA ARG A 142 20.86 -3.01 -1.97
C ARG A 142 22.15 -3.84 -1.83
N ALA A 143 22.05 -5.08 -1.35
CA ALA A 143 23.18 -6.00 -1.26
C ALA A 143 23.79 -6.30 -2.65
N ARG A 144 22.94 -6.60 -3.63
CA ARG A 144 23.35 -6.82 -5.02
C ARG A 144 24.04 -5.60 -5.64
N HIS A 145 23.54 -4.40 -5.40
CA HIS A 145 24.16 -3.16 -5.88
C HIS A 145 25.54 -2.95 -5.24
N ARG A 146 25.68 -3.14 -3.92
CA ARG A 146 26.98 -3.03 -3.24
C ARG A 146 28.03 -3.97 -3.82
N LEU A 147 27.67 -5.24 -4.01
CA LEU A 147 28.55 -6.22 -4.63
C LEU A 147 28.90 -5.84 -6.07
N SER A 148 27.94 -5.48 -6.89
CA SER A 148 28.15 -5.09 -8.29
C SER A 148 29.07 -3.88 -8.41
N HIS A 149 28.87 -2.85 -7.57
CA HIS A 149 29.72 -1.65 -7.57
C HIS A 149 31.14 -1.94 -7.06
N PHE A 150 31.29 -2.84 -6.07
CA PHE A 150 32.60 -3.29 -5.62
C PHE A 150 33.37 -3.99 -6.75
N LEU A 151 32.75 -4.94 -7.44
CA LEU A 151 33.33 -5.65 -8.58
C LEU A 151 33.72 -4.68 -9.71
N LEU A 152 32.80 -3.78 -10.07
CA LEU A 152 33.01 -2.78 -11.14
C LEU A 152 34.20 -1.86 -10.83
N ARG A 153 34.32 -1.39 -9.58
CA ARG A 153 35.43 -0.53 -9.13
C ARG A 153 36.80 -1.21 -9.28
N HIS A 154 36.83 -2.53 -9.24
CA HIS A 154 38.04 -3.34 -9.44
C HIS A 154 38.15 -3.93 -10.85
N GLY A 155 37.41 -3.40 -11.83
CA GLY A 155 37.47 -3.82 -13.21
C GLY A 155 36.91 -5.22 -13.50
N ARG A 156 36.17 -5.82 -12.52
CA ARG A 156 35.58 -7.15 -12.65
C ARG A 156 34.19 -7.06 -13.23
N ARG A 157 33.98 -7.69 -14.39
CA ARG A 157 32.68 -7.69 -15.08
C ARG A 157 32.32 -9.10 -15.49
N PHE A 158 31.08 -9.51 -15.25
CA PHE A 158 30.52 -10.75 -15.77
C PHE A 158 30.03 -10.53 -17.19
N THR A 159 30.60 -11.22 -18.15
CA THR A 159 30.35 -11.05 -19.59
C THR A 159 29.76 -12.28 -20.28
N GLU A 160 29.70 -13.43 -19.57
CA GLU A 160 29.24 -14.67 -20.16
C GLU A 160 27.78 -14.67 -20.59
N THR A 161 26.92 -13.89 -19.91
CA THR A 161 25.52 -13.70 -20.29
C THR A 161 25.06 -12.27 -19.96
N THR A 162 23.97 -11.83 -20.61
CA THR A 162 23.35 -10.52 -20.33
C THR A 162 22.57 -10.49 -19.02
N ARG A 163 22.37 -11.65 -18.36
CA ARG A 163 21.59 -11.77 -17.11
C ARG A 163 22.51 -12.08 -15.95
N ALA A 164 22.64 -11.15 -15.02
CA ALA A 164 23.24 -11.37 -13.71
C ALA A 164 22.30 -12.21 -12.79
N TRP A 165 22.84 -12.68 -11.67
CA TRP A 165 22.12 -13.39 -10.59
C TRP A 165 21.55 -14.76 -11.02
N THR A 166 22.19 -15.38 -12.01
CA THR A 166 21.97 -16.78 -12.43
C THR A 166 22.95 -17.71 -11.73
N LYS A 167 22.75 -19.03 -11.85
CA LYS A 167 23.70 -20.05 -11.34
C LYS A 167 25.12 -19.82 -11.91
N ARG A 168 25.23 -19.47 -13.20
CA ARG A 168 26.52 -19.14 -13.83
C ARG A 168 27.18 -17.90 -13.20
N HIS A 169 26.39 -16.84 -12.95
CA HIS A 169 26.89 -15.65 -12.27
C HIS A 169 27.34 -15.95 -10.84
N ALA A 170 26.61 -16.79 -10.10
CA ALA A 170 27.00 -17.23 -8.76
C ALA A 170 28.32 -18.02 -8.79
N ALA A 171 28.48 -18.96 -9.74
CA ALA A 171 29.74 -19.68 -9.92
C ALA A 171 30.91 -18.73 -10.25
N TRP A 172 30.69 -17.75 -11.13
CA TRP A 172 31.66 -16.72 -11.46
C TRP A 172 32.05 -15.89 -10.24
N LEU A 173 31.11 -15.49 -9.39
CA LEU A 173 31.37 -14.80 -8.13
C LEU A 173 32.26 -15.64 -7.21
N GLN A 174 31.98 -16.91 -7.04
CA GLN A 174 32.76 -17.84 -6.19
C GLN A 174 34.18 -18.08 -6.75
N ALA A 175 34.35 -17.97 -8.05
CA ALA A 175 35.65 -18.16 -8.71
C ALA A 175 36.58 -16.93 -8.60
N GLN A 176 36.09 -15.77 -8.16
CA GLN A 176 36.91 -14.58 -8.03
C GLN A 176 38.03 -14.77 -7.03
N ARG A 177 39.26 -14.33 -7.38
CA ARG A 177 40.44 -14.32 -6.50
C ARG A 177 40.99 -12.90 -6.42
N TRP A 178 41.47 -12.54 -5.27
CA TRP A 178 41.91 -11.18 -4.99
C TRP A 178 43.36 -11.15 -4.55
N PRO A 179 44.17 -10.18 -5.02
CA PRO A 179 45.59 -10.14 -4.70
C PRO A 179 45.86 -9.73 -3.24
N ARG A 180 44.89 -9.12 -2.56
CA ARG A 180 45.05 -8.65 -1.17
C ARG A 180 44.00 -9.31 -0.26
N PRO A 181 44.39 -9.81 0.91
CA PRO A 181 43.46 -10.47 1.84
C PRO A 181 42.26 -9.64 2.22
N ALA A 182 42.42 -8.31 2.41
CA ALA A 182 41.32 -7.42 2.73
C ALA A 182 40.27 -7.33 1.58
N LEU A 183 40.68 -7.39 0.33
CA LEU A 183 39.76 -7.42 -0.81
C LEU A 183 39.01 -8.76 -0.90
N GLU A 184 39.73 -9.86 -0.63
CA GLU A 184 39.13 -11.21 -0.56
C GLU A 184 38.04 -11.27 0.54
N GLN A 185 38.37 -10.77 1.73
CA GLN A 185 37.38 -10.70 2.84
C GLN A 185 36.19 -9.82 2.52
N THR A 186 36.44 -8.65 1.90
CA THR A 186 35.37 -7.71 1.48
C THR A 186 34.45 -8.38 0.47
N HIS A 187 35.03 -9.05 -0.55
CA HIS A 187 34.25 -9.76 -1.56
C HIS A 187 33.38 -10.85 -0.94
N ARG A 188 33.98 -11.72 -0.07
CA ARG A 188 33.24 -12.76 0.63
C ARG A 188 32.11 -12.22 1.50
N ALA A 189 32.35 -11.09 2.20
CA ALA A 189 31.32 -10.45 3.01
C ALA A 189 30.13 -9.97 2.15
N TYR A 190 30.39 -9.34 0.99
CA TYR A 190 29.32 -8.92 0.09
C TYR A 190 28.57 -10.08 -0.56
N VAL A 191 29.27 -11.17 -0.95
CA VAL A 191 28.60 -12.38 -1.48
C VAL A 191 27.70 -12.97 -0.41
N ARG A 192 28.21 -13.15 0.82
CA ARG A 192 27.43 -13.66 1.96
C ARG A 192 26.18 -12.82 2.22
N ALA A 193 26.31 -11.48 2.22
CA ALA A 193 25.16 -10.59 2.42
C ALA A 193 24.06 -10.76 1.35
N VAL A 194 24.44 -11.08 0.10
CA VAL A 194 23.48 -11.41 -0.96
C VAL A 194 22.81 -12.76 -0.69
N ASP A 195 23.58 -13.78 -0.34
CA ASP A 195 23.07 -15.14 -0.11
C ASP A 195 22.13 -15.16 1.12
N GLU A 196 22.47 -14.47 2.20
CA GLU A 196 21.62 -14.31 3.38
C GLU A 196 20.31 -13.59 3.05
N ALA A 197 20.37 -12.54 2.23
CA ALA A 197 19.16 -11.83 1.80
C ALA A 197 18.27 -12.68 0.88
N VAL A 198 18.87 -13.53 0.01
CA VAL A 198 18.13 -14.51 -0.79
C VAL A 198 17.46 -15.54 0.11
N GLY A 199 18.16 -16.08 1.09
CA GLY A 199 17.62 -17.07 2.04
C GLY A 199 16.43 -16.49 2.83
N ARG A 200 16.56 -15.27 3.36
CA ARG A 200 15.46 -14.58 4.06
C ARG A 200 14.24 -14.37 3.15
N LEU A 201 14.46 -13.95 1.90
CA LEU A 201 13.36 -13.77 0.96
C LEU A 201 12.63 -15.09 0.66
N GLN A 202 13.38 -16.18 0.48
CA GLN A 202 12.80 -17.50 0.25
C GLN A 202 11.99 -18.00 1.46
N ALA A 203 12.48 -17.76 2.70
CA ALA A 203 11.76 -18.13 3.90
C ALA A 203 10.41 -17.43 4.01
N VAL A 204 10.38 -16.11 3.83
CA VAL A 204 9.12 -15.34 3.84
C VAL A 204 8.20 -15.72 2.68
N ASP A 205 8.74 -16.07 1.51
CA ASP A 205 7.94 -16.56 0.38
C ASP A 205 7.24 -17.89 0.68
N LEU A 206 7.80 -18.73 1.56
CA LEU A 206 7.15 -19.96 2.04
C LEU A 206 6.02 -19.62 3.02
N GLU A 207 6.27 -18.77 4.01
CA GLU A 207 5.26 -18.33 5.00
C GLU A 207 4.05 -17.64 4.33
N LEU A 208 4.29 -16.87 3.26
CA LEU A 208 3.21 -16.24 2.51
C LEU A 208 2.26 -17.23 1.82
N ARG A 209 2.68 -18.46 1.58
CA ARG A 209 1.79 -19.49 1.03
C ARG A 209 0.70 -19.90 2.01
N ASP A 210 0.99 -19.84 3.30
CA ASP A 210 0.02 -20.18 4.35
C ASP A 210 -1.14 -19.18 4.37
N LEU A 211 -0.89 -17.92 4.00
CA LEU A 211 -1.96 -16.92 3.85
C LEU A 211 -2.98 -17.27 2.75
N LEU A 212 -2.62 -18.12 1.79
CA LEU A 212 -3.54 -18.60 0.75
C LEU A 212 -4.58 -19.59 1.30
N THR A 213 -4.48 -19.99 2.57
CA THR A 213 -5.44 -20.86 3.25
C THR A 213 -6.32 -20.09 4.26
N VAL A 214 -6.02 -18.80 4.49
CA VAL A 214 -6.69 -17.96 5.50
C VAL A 214 -7.80 -17.12 4.85
N GLU A 215 -9.06 -17.38 5.23
CA GLU A 215 -10.19 -16.59 4.72
C GLU A 215 -10.11 -15.12 5.14
N PRO A 216 -10.53 -14.17 4.31
CA PRO A 216 -11.18 -14.34 2.99
C PRO A 216 -10.20 -14.26 1.80
N LEU A 217 -8.91 -14.47 2.01
CA LEU A 217 -7.88 -14.27 0.98
C LEU A 217 -7.96 -15.27 -0.17
N PRO A 218 -8.18 -16.60 0.05
CA PRO A 218 -8.21 -17.59 -1.04
C PRO A 218 -9.19 -17.24 -2.15
N ALA A 219 -10.43 -16.94 -1.79
CA ALA A 219 -11.48 -16.61 -2.77
C ALA A 219 -11.18 -15.34 -3.57
N ARG A 220 -10.52 -14.34 -2.95
CA ARG A 220 -10.07 -13.11 -3.62
C ARG A 220 -8.90 -13.39 -4.56
N VAL A 221 -7.92 -14.16 -4.12
CA VAL A 221 -6.73 -14.53 -4.90
C VAL A 221 -7.12 -15.34 -6.12
N GLU A 222 -8.01 -16.31 -5.98
CA GLU A 222 -8.50 -17.14 -7.08
C GLU A 222 -9.08 -16.31 -8.23
N ARG A 223 -9.86 -15.26 -7.92
CA ARG A 223 -10.40 -14.34 -8.93
C ARG A 223 -9.33 -13.47 -9.57
N LEU A 224 -8.40 -12.95 -8.78
CA LEU A 224 -7.36 -12.02 -9.22
C LEU A 224 -6.29 -12.70 -10.09
N ARG A 225 -5.90 -13.93 -9.79
CA ARG A 225 -4.89 -14.69 -10.56
C ARG A 225 -5.35 -15.08 -11.97
N CYS A 226 -6.65 -14.92 -12.28
CA CYS A 226 -7.17 -15.05 -13.63
C CYS A 226 -6.62 -14.01 -14.60
N PHE A 227 -6.14 -12.89 -14.09
CA PHE A 227 -5.67 -11.78 -14.90
C PHE A 227 -4.21 -11.97 -15.33
N ARG A 228 -3.92 -11.52 -16.54
CA ARG A 228 -2.56 -11.52 -17.07
C ARG A 228 -1.67 -10.59 -16.23
N GLY A 229 -0.46 -11.08 -15.91
CA GLY A 229 0.51 -10.32 -15.11
C GLY A 229 0.27 -10.36 -13.60
N ILE A 230 -0.74 -11.13 -13.15
CA ILE A 230 -1.04 -11.32 -11.74
C ILE A 230 -0.83 -12.80 -11.39
N ASP A 231 0.24 -13.09 -10.69
CA ASP A 231 0.54 -14.37 -10.06
C ASP A 231 -0.05 -14.44 -8.64
N ASP A 232 0.16 -15.54 -7.94
CA ASP A 232 -0.40 -15.75 -6.60
C ASP A 232 0.09 -14.68 -5.59
N LEU A 233 1.37 -14.30 -5.63
CA LEU A 233 1.93 -13.27 -4.76
C LEU A 233 1.36 -11.88 -5.06
N THR A 234 1.26 -11.52 -6.34
CA THR A 234 0.66 -10.25 -6.78
C THR A 234 -0.81 -10.20 -6.42
N ALA A 235 -1.54 -11.31 -6.62
CA ALA A 235 -2.95 -11.43 -6.24
C ALA A 235 -3.14 -11.30 -4.73
N LEU A 236 -2.31 -11.96 -3.92
CA LEU A 236 -2.33 -11.87 -2.47
C LEU A 236 -2.07 -10.43 -2.00
N THR A 237 -1.07 -9.77 -2.60
CA THR A 237 -0.77 -8.35 -2.29
C THR A 237 -1.97 -7.44 -2.61
N ILE A 238 -2.59 -7.62 -3.78
CA ILE A 238 -3.78 -6.84 -4.16
C ILE A 238 -4.93 -7.13 -3.20
N ALA A 239 -5.20 -8.40 -2.87
CA ALA A 239 -6.28 -8.81 -1.98
C ALA A 239 -6.11 -8.23 -0.57
N ALA A 240 -4.91 -8.31 0.01
CA ALA A 240 -4.61 -7.80 1.34
C ALA A 240 -4.66 -6.26 1.39
N GLU A 241 -4.04 -5.57 0.42
CA GLU A 241 -3.99 -4.10 0.42
C GLU A 241 -5.33 -3.46 0.06
N LEU A 242 -6.13 -4.10 -0.79
CA LEU A 242 -7.46 -3.61 -1.17
C LEU A 242 -8.50 -3.88 -0.07
N GLY A 243 -8.43 -5.04 0.60
CA GLY A 243 -9.47 -5.49 1.52
C GLY A 243 -10.77 -5.85 0.80
N ASP A 244 -11.93 -5.62 1.44
CA ASP A 244 -13.21 -5.85 0.79
C ASP A 244 -13.46 -4.83 -0.33
N ALA A 245 -13.48 -5.31 -1.57
CA ALA A 245 -13.71 -4.49 -2.75
C ALA A 245 -15.11 -3.87 -2.80
N ARG A 246 -16.11 -4.47 -2.12
CA ARG A 246 -17.51 -3.98 -2.06
C ARG A 246 -17.65 -2.66 -1.31
N ARG A 247 -16.66 -2.30 -0.48
CA ARG A 247 -16.63 -0.98 0.18
C ARG A 247 -16.45 0.19 -0.80
N PHE A 248 -16.05 -0.08 -2.03
CA PHE A 248 -15.93 0.93 -3.07
C PHE A 248 -17.20 0.91 -3.94
N PRO A 249 -17.98 1.99 -3.99
CA PRO A 249 -19.24 2.02 -4.73
C PRO A 249 -19.04 1.96 -6.25
N THR A 250 -17.87 2.39 -6.76
CA THR A 250 -17.59 2.48 -8.19
C THR A 250 -16.12 2.16 -8.52
N ALA A 251 -15.85 1.77 -9.76
CA ALA A 251 -14.48 1.59 -10.25
C ALA A 251 -13.60 2.86 -10.13
N PRO A 252 -14.10 4.09 -10.42
CA PRO A 252 -13.33 5.31 -10.16
C PRO A 252 -12.89 5.48 -8.69
N SER A 253 -13.70 5.07 -7.71
CA SER A 253 -13.32 5.20 -6.30
C SER A 253 -12.16 4.28 -5.93
N VAL A 254 -12.10 3.05 -6.46
CA VAL A 254 -10.94 2.18 -6.24
C VAL A 254 -9.69 2.64 -7.00
N MET A 255 -9.85 3.25 -8.18
CA MET A 255 -8.73 3.87 -8.91
C MET A 255 -8.14 5.06 -8.13
N ALA A 256 -9.00 5.85 -7.47
CA ALA A 256 -8.59 6.95 -6.59
C ALA A 256 -7.85 6.43 -5.35
N PHE A 257 -8.36 5.37 -4.71
CA PHE A 257 -7.71 4.70 -3.59
C PHE A 257 -6.31 4.19 -3.94
N ALA A 258 -6.09 3.71 -5.17
CA ALA A 258 -4.76 3.34 -5.66
C ALA A 258 -3.90 4.57 -6.07
N GLY A 259 -4.46 5.79 -6.07
CA GLY A 259 -3.77 7.01 -6.49
C GLY A 259 -3.37 7.04 -7.96
N LEU A 260 -4.15 6.34 -8.82
CA LEU A 260 -3.92 6.22 -10.27
C LEU A 260 -4.76 7.19 -11.10
N ILE A 261 -5.59 8.00 -10.46
CA ILE A 261 -6.34 9.05 -11.15
C ILE A 261 -5.44 10.27 -11.42
N PRO A 262 -5.61 10.97 -12.54
CA PRO A 262 -4.89 12.21 -12.79
C PRO A 262 -5.34 13.31 -11.82
N SER A 263 -4.41 14.17 -11.43
CA SER A 263 -4.77 15.44 -10.81
C SER A 263 -5.47 16.34 -11.84
N GLU A 264 -6.40 17.15 -11.39
CA GLU A 264 -7.14 18.07 -12.25
C GLU A 264 -7.17 19.46 -11.63
N HIS A 265 -6.83 20.45 -12.43
CA HIS A 265 -6.90 21.87 -12.11
C HIS A 265 -7.71 22.57 -13.19
N SER A 266 -9.02 22.45 -13.10
CA SER A 266 -9.95 23.00 -14.08
C SER A 266 -10.63 24.25 -13.51
N SER A 267 -10.73 25.30 -14.32
CA SER A 267 -11.46 26.52 -13.99
C SER A 267 -12.22 26.99 -15.24
N GLY A 268 -13.53 27.12 -15.14
CA GLY A 268 -14.39 27.51 -16.26
C GLY A 268 -14.24 26.56 -17.47
N ALA A 269 -13.95 27.09 -18.63
CA ALA A 269 -13.76 26.29 -19.85
C ALA A 269 -12.39 25.61 -19.96
N LYS A 270 -11.44 25.92 -19.07
CA LYS A 270 -10.10 25.37 -19.13
C LYS A 270 -9.98 24.11 -18.31
N HIS A 271 -9.77 22.95 -18.98
CA HIS A 271 -9.50 21.67 -18.35
C HIS A 271 -8.01 21.32 -18.41
N ALA A 272 -7.33 21.37 -17.27
CA ALA A 272 -5.91 20.99 -17.17
C ALA A 272 -5.77 19.73 -16.31
N ARG A 273 -5.30 18.62 -16.92
CA ARG A 273 -4.99 17.37 -16.23
C ARG A 273 -3.50 17.23 -16.03
N GLY A 274 -3.11 16.99 -14.80
CA GLY A 274 -1.73 16.76 -14.39
C GLY A 274 -1.34 15.27 -14.31
N PRO A 275 -0.23 14.96 -13.64
CA PRO A 275 0.19 13.59 -13.36
C PRO A 275 -0.82 12.88 -12.43
N ILE A 276 -0.62 11.58 -12.19
CA ILE A 276 -1.43 10.85 -11.21
C ILE A 276 -1.27 11.45 -9.80
N THR A 277 -2.33 11.42 -9.01
CA THR A 277 -2.35 12.01 -7.67
C THR A 277 -1.33 11.40 -6.72
N LYS A 278 -1.01 10.11 -6.88
CA LYS A 278 -0.18 9.30 -5.96
C LYS A 278 -0.67 9.29 -4.52
N THR A 279 -1.83 9.86 -4.23
CA THR A 279 -2.51 9.75 -2.95
C THR A 279 -3.02 8.32 -2.74
N GLY A 280 -3.06 7.85 -1.50
CA GLY A 280 -3.53 6.51 -1.17
C GLY A 280 -2.45 5.42 -1.27
N ASN A 281 -2.86 4.17 -1.49
CA ASN A 281 -2.03 3.00 -1.26
C ASN A 281 -0.89 2.82 -2.29
N ALA A 282 0.35 3.03 -1.84
CA ALA A 282 1.54 2.95 -2.69
C ALA A 282 1.91 1.50 -3.07
N HIS A 283 1.71 0.53 -2.17
CA HIS A 283 1.99 -0.89 -2.41
C HIS A 283 1.07 -1.44 -3.49
N LEU A 284 -0.24 -1.17 -3.36
CA LEU A 284 -1.23 -1.54 -4.37
C LEU A 284 -0.90 -0.91 -5.73
N ARG A 285 -0.61 0.40 -5.76
CA ARG A 285 -0.25 1.10 -7.00
C ARG A 285 0.95 0.49 -7.69
N ARG A 286 2.00 0.11 -6.94
CA ARG A 286 3.21 -0.50 -7.47
C ARG A 286 2.90 -1.82 -8.19
N VAL A 287 2.23 -2.75 -7.52
CA VAL A 287 1.94 -4.07 -8.10
C VAL A 287 1.00 -3.97 -9.30
N LEU A 288 0.05 -3.04 -9.30
CA LEU A 288 -0.83 -2.77 -10.43
C LEU A 288 -0.07 -2.25 -11.64
N VAL A 289 0.90 -1.36 -11.45
CA VAL A 289 1.75 -0.84 -12.54
C VAL A 289 2.66 -1.96 -13.06
N GLU A 290 3.24 -2.79 -12.21
CA GLU A 290 4.04 -3.95 -12.60
C GLU A 290 3.22 -4.95 -13.42
N ALA A 291 2.02 -5.30 -12.98
CA ALA A 291 1.11 -6.18 -13.73
C ALA A 291 0.72 -5.58 -15.09
N ALA A 292 0.51 -4.27 -15.14
CA ALA A 292 0.07 -3.57 -16.34
C ALA A 292 1.09 -3.63 -17.50
N TRP A 293 2.39 -3.82 -17.23
CA TRP A 293 3.41 -4.03 -18.26
C TRP A 293 3.13 -5.22 -19.16
N GLN A 294 2.41 -6.23 -18.69
CA GLN A 294 2.10 -7.44 -19.45
C GLN A 294 1.10 -7.18 -20.58
N TYR A 295 0.33 -6.10 -20.50
CA TYR A 295 -0.67 -5.74 -21.51
C TYR A 295 -0.09 -5.05 -22.76
N ARG A 296 1.24 -4.83 -22.82
CA ARG A 296 1.94 -4.47 -24.06
C ARG A 296 1.89 -5.59 -25.12
N HIS A 297 1.76 -6.83 -24.68
CA HIS A 297 1.66 -7.99 -25.54
C HIS A 297 0.20 -8.25 -25.97
N HIS A 298 -0.02 -8.81 -27.15
CA HIS A 298 -1.36 -9.13 -27.64
C HIS A 298 -2.11 -10.08 -26.69
N ALA A 299 -3.44 -10.03 -26.73
CA ALA A 299 -4.27 -10.90 -25.91
C ALA A 299 -4.06 -12.36 -26.32
N PHE A 300 -3.62 -13.17 -25.35
CA PHE A 300 -3.32 -14.57 -25.55
C PHE A 300 -3.46 -15.33 -24.24
N LEU A 301 -4.01 -16.53 -24.32
CA LEU A 301 -4.19 -17.45 -23.21
C LEU A 301 -3.10 -18.51 -23.23
N GLY A 302 -1.93 -18.19 -22.64
CA GLY A 302 -0.81 -19.14 -22.56
C GLY A 302 -0.99 -20.20 -21.47
N PRO A 303 -0.19 -21.28 -21.48
CA PRO A 303 -0.34 -22.43 -20.58
C PRO A 303 -0.34 -22.03 -19.09
N SER A 304 0.56 -21.15 -18.68
CA SER A 304 0.64 -20.67 -17.29
C SER A 304 -0.63 -19.91 -16.85
N LEU A 305 -1.24 -19.11 -17.73
CA LEU A 305 -2.48 -18.42 -17.42
C LEU A 305 -3.67 -19.38 -17.40
N GLN A 306 -3.72 -20.33 -18.33
CA GLN A 306 -4.73 -21.41 -18.33
C GLN A 306 -4.68 -22.20 -17.02
N GLN A 307 -3.50 -22.56 -16.55
CA GLN A 307 -3.33 -23.28 -15.29
C GLN A 307 -3.86 -22.47 -14.10
N ARG A 308 -3.59 -21.15 -14.04
CA ARG A 308 -4.09 -20.28 -12.97
C ARG A 308 -5.61 -20.10 -13.00
N GLN A 309 -6.24 -20.23 -14.17
CA GLN A 309 -7.69 -20.11 -14.35
C GLN A 309 -8.45 -21.42 -14.07
N ARG A 310 -7.75 -22.55 -13.87
CA ARG A 310 -8.41 -23.82 -13.54
C ARG A 310 -9.14 -23.72 -12.21
N GLY A 311 -10.43 -24.06 -12.21
CA GLY A 311 -11.30 -24.02 -11.04
C GLY A 311 -11.81 -22.63 -10.66
N ALA A 312 -11.26 -21.56 -11.25
CA ALA A 312 -11.69 -20.20 -10.93
C ALA A 312 -13.12 -19.91 -11.44
N PRO A 313 -13.86 -18.99 -10.77
CA PRO A 313 -15.23 -18.65 -11.16
C PRO A 313 -15.31 -18.15 -12.60
N PRO A 314 -16.25 -18.71 -13.44
CA PRO A 314 -16.38 -18.30 -14.85
C PRO A 314 -16.53 -16.80 -15.08
N PRO A 315 -17.28 -16.04 -14.24
CA PRO A 315 -17.35 -14.58 -14.40
C PRO A 315 -16.01 -13.87 -14.28
N ALA A 316 -15.12 -14.33 -13.36
CA ALA A 316 -13.78 -13.75 -13.20
C ALA A 316 -12.89 -14.01 -14.43
N ILE A 317 -12.99 -15.21 -15.03
CA ILE A 317 -12.27 -15.58 -16.26
C ILE A 317 -12.74 -14.70 -17.42
N ASP A 318 -14.05 -14.50 -17.59
CA ASP A 318 -14.61 -13.65 -18.65
C ASP A 318 -14.16 -12.19 -18.49
N ILE A 319 -14.24 -11.63 -17.28
CA ILE A 319 -13.77 -10.27 -17.00
C ILE A 319 -12.26 -10.16 -17.32
N ALA A 320 -11.45 -11.14 -16.91
CA ALA A 320 -10.02 -11.14 -17.18
C ALA A 320 -9.70 -11.20 -18.69
N TRP A 321 -10.48 -11.96 -19.48
CA TRP A 321 -10.34 -11.99 -20.92
C TRP A 321 -10.73 -10.66 -21.58
N ARG A 322 -11.86 -10.07 -21.18
CA ARG A 322 -12.26 -8.73 -21.63
C ARG A 322 -11.21 -7.68 -21.29
N ALA A 323 -10.62 -7.76 -20.09
CA ALA A 323 -9.52 -6.90 -19.68
C ALA A 323 -8.31 -7.03 -20.60
N GLN A 324 -7.87 -8.27 -20.94
CA GLN A 324 -6.73 -8.47 -21.84
C GLN A 324 -6.94 -7.77 -23.20
N ARG A 325 -8.09 -7.97 -23.82
CA ARG A 325 -8.42 -7.36 -25.12
C ARG A 325 -8.48 -5.85 -25.06
N ARG A 326 -9.17 -5.32 -24.04
CA ARG A 326 -9.34 -3.88 -23.84
C ARG A 326 -8.03 -3.18 -23.56
N LEU A 327 -7.25 -3.71 -22.59
CA LEU A 327 -6.04 -3.07 -22.10
C LEU A 327 -4.90 -3.14 -23.14
N HIS A 328 -4.79 -4.25 -23.88
CA HIS A 328 -3.87 -4.31 -25.01
C HIS A 328 -4.21 -3.26 -26.08
N ARG A 329 -5.47 -3.15 -26.48
CA ARG A 329 -5.91 -2.12 -27.45
C ARG A 329 -5.58 -0.72 -26.91
N ARG A 330 -5.85 -0.46 -25.63
CA ARG A 330 -5.52 0.81 -24.97
C ARG A 330 -4.03 1.10 -25.04
N TYR A 331 -3.20 0.13 -24.69
CA TYR A 331 -1.75 0.24 -24.80
C TYR A 331 -1.32 0.64 -26.22
N ARG A 332 -1.79 -0.09 -27.23
CA ARG A 332 -1.47 0.16 -28.64
C ARG A 332 -1.89 1.56 -29.10
N CYS A 333 -3.10 1.97 -28.78
CA CYS A 333 -3.60 3.31 -29.15
C CYS A 333 -2.76 4.43 -28.55
N LEU A 334 -2.32 4.29 -27.30
CA LEU A 334 -1.49 5.30 -26.65
C LEU A 334 -0.05 5.28 -27.19
N ALA A 335 0.49 4.11 -27.50
CA ALA A 335 1.81 3.96 -28.11
C ALA A 335 1.84 4.59 -29.53
N ALA A 336 0.82 4.35 -30.34
CA ALA A 336 0.70 4.97 -31.67
C ALA A 336 0.60 6.52 -31.63
N ARG A 337 0.17 7.07 -30.49
CA ARG A 337 0.16 8.53 -30.24
C ARG A 337 1.48 9.06 -29.69
N GLY A 338 2.55 8.26 -29.69
CA GLY A 338 3.88 8.66 -29.22
C GLY A 338 3.99 8.89 -27.69
N LYS A 339 3.05 8.41 -26.87
CA LYS A 339 3.12 8.61 -25.43
C LYS A 339 4.28 7.81 -24.80
N PRO A 340 4.98 8.34 -23.79
CA PRO A 340 6.04 7.62 -23.07
C PRO A 340 5.49 6.32 -22.45
N LYS A 341 6.29 5.24 -22.51
CA LYS A 341 5.88 3.89 -22.05
C LYS A 341 5.36 3.88 -20.61
N GLN A 342 6.01 4.63 -19.71
CA GLN A 342 5.62 4.75 -18.31
C GLN A 342 4.22 5.37 -18.15
N HIS A 343 3.89 6.39 -18.95
CA HIS A 343 2.55 7.00 -18.95
C HIS A 343 1.48 6.03 -19.48
N ILE A 344 1.83 5.26 -20.53
CA ILE A 344 0.94 4.25 -21.11
C ILE A 344 0.60 3.19 -20.07
N VAL A 345 1.65 2.62 -19.41
CA VAL A 345 1.47 1.56 -18.41
C VAL A 345 0.66 2.05 -17.22
N THR A 346 0.89 3.29 -16.76
CA THR A 346 0.11 3.89 -15.67
C THR A 346 -1.37 4.04 -16.06
N ALA A 347 -1.67 4.46 -17.30
CA ALA A 347 -3.04 4.55 -17.79
C ALA A 347 -3.71 3.16 -17.92
N VAL A 348 -2.94 2.13 -18.32
CA VAL A 348 -3.39 0.74 -18.35
C VAL A 348 -3.64 0.22 -16.93
N ALA A 349 -2.73 0.49 -15.97
CA ALA A 349 -2.89 0.10 -14.57
C ALA A 349 -4.18 0.67 -13.95
N ARG A 350 -4.50 1.92 -14.25
CA ARG A 350 -5.76 2.53 -13.82
C ARG A 350 -6.98 1.76 -14.34
N GLU A 351 -7.04 1.44 -15.63
CA GLU A 351 -8.16 0.67 -16.19
C GLU A 351 -8.16 -0.78 -15.65
N LEU A 352 -6.98 -1.41 -15.48
CA LEU A 352 -6.85 -2.73 -14.85
C LEU A 352 -7.49 -2.76 -13.46
N THR A 353 -7.26 -1.73 -12.63
CA THR A 353 -7.86 -1.61 -11.31
C THR A 353 -9.38 -1.74 -11.34
N GLY A 354 -10.03 -1.13 -12.33
CA GLY A 354 -11.48 -1.25 -12.51
C GLY A 354 -11.95 -2.66 -12.86
N PHE A 355 -11.19 -3.39 -13.69
CA PHE A 355 -11.51 -4.78 -14.01
C PHE A 355 -11.30 -5.72 -12.82
N LEU A 356 -10.26 -5.49 -12.01
CA LEU A 356 -10.02 -6.26 -10.78
C LEU A 356 -11.14 -6.04 -9.76
N TRP A 357 -11.55 -4.78 -9.58
CA TRP A 357 -12.70 -4.44 -8.74
C TRP A 357 -13.97 -5.17 -9.21
N ALA A 358 -14.27 -5.14 -10.50
CA ALA A 358 -15.43 -5.82 -11.05
C ALA A 358 -15.38 -7.35 -10.83
N ALA A 359 -14.21 -7.98 -10.91
CA ALA A 359 -14.05 -9.41 -10.64
C ALA A 359 -14.21 -9.76 -9.14
N LEU A 360 -13.85 -8.84 -8.25
CA LEU A 360 -13.96 -9.04 -6.80
C LEU A 360 -15.36 -8.76 -6.23
N THR A 361 -16.19 -8.01 -6.96
CA THR A 361 -17.53 -7.61 -6.51
C THR A 361 -18.66 -8.47 -7.09
N GLN A 362 -18.35 -9.37 -8.01
CA GLN A 362 -19.24 -10.41 -8.51
C GLN A 362 -19.08 -11.69 -7.66
#